data_ee572960237d4cd004282665ee979f57
#
_entry.id   ee572960237d4cd004282665ee979f57
#
_cell.length_a   1.000
_cell.length_b   1.000
_cell.length_c   1.000
_cell.angle_alpha   90.00
_cell.angle_beta   90.00
_cell.angle_gamma   90.00
#
_symmetry.space_group_name_H-M   'P 1'
#
loop_
_entity.id
_entity.type
_entity.pdbx_description
1 polymer ?
#
loop_
_entity_poly.entity_id
_entity_poly.type
_entity_poly.pdbx_seq_one_letter_code
_entity_poly.pdbx_strand_id
1 'polypeptide(L)'
;VLGVIVAVWLSERRWRARGGEKGTIIDLAVPAVIFGLIGGRLYHVITDWQTYFGSRAIKEPIQALFIWEGGLGIWGAVALGGVGVWWWVRKRGISLGAVADTVAPGIAFAQGIGRWGNWFNQELYGGPTTLPWGLEIDVAHGGEPGVLYHPTFLYESVWDIALGFALLFAGARFRLHHGRLFALYVAGYTLGRFWIEGLRIDPVGGVDHAVTFLGLRINQWTSILLFVGALVYLWVRRKKDDEEFVVPLSELPDPAHVSGQADPGSPDAPDGDAPDGDGADRGRQDDDPAPGEPEEVPDGDAVTKGKK
;
A
#
# COMPACT_ATOMS: atom_id res chain seq x y z
N VAL A 1 -9.36 -1.50 -13.06
CA VAL A 1 -8.63 -0.25 -13.35
C VAL A 1 -8.78 0.77 -12.21
N LEU A 2 -10.02 1.13 -11.77
CA LEU A 2 -10.25 2.15 -10.73
C LEU A 2 -9.46 1.86 -9.43
N GLY A 3 -9.47 0.61 -8.95
CA GLY A 3 -8.72 0.22 -7.75
C GLY A 3 -7.23 0.51 -7.87
N VAL A 4 -6.63 0.24 -9.03
CA VAL A 4 -5.20 0.52 -9.28
C VAL A 4 -4.92 2.03 -9.25
N ILE A 5 -5.79 2.83 -9.87
CA ILE A 5 -5.66 4.30 -9.85
C ILE A 5 -5.70 4.83 -8.41
N VAL A 6 -6.66 4.37 -7.60
CA VAL A 6 -6.78 4.75 -6.18
C VAL A 6 -5.55 4.32 -5.40
N ALA A 7 -5.07 3.08 -5.60
CA ALA A 7 -3.89 2.57 -4.91
C ALA A 7 -2.64 3.40 -5.23
N VAL A 8 -2.38 3.67 -6.51
CA VAL A 8 -1.21 4.45 -6.94
C VAL A 8 -1.30 5.89 -6.43
N TRP A 9 -2.45 6.54 -6.61
CA TRP A 9 -2.66 7.91 -6.15
C TRP A 9 -2.46 8.06 -4.63
N LEU A 10 -3.08 7.17 -3.84
CA LEU A 10 -2.96 7.21 -2.38
C LEU A 10 -1.53 6.92 -1.93
N SER A 11 -0.89 5.92 -2.53
CA SER A 11 0.49 5.54 -2.21
C SER A 11 1.48 6.63 -2.57
N GLU A 12 1.33 7.28 -3.73
CA GLU A 12 2.17 8.40 -4.15
C GLU A 12 2.01 9.60 -3.19
N ARG A 13 0.78 9.93 -2.78
CA ARG A 13 0.52 10.98 -1.80
C ARG A 13 1.18 10.68 -0.46
N ARG A 14 1.10 9.42 0.00
CA ARG A 14 1.71 8.97 1.26
C ARG A 14 3.23 8.95 1.18
N TRP A 15 3.77 8.53 0.03
CA TRP A 15 5.22 8.52 -0.22
C TRP A 15 5.81 9.92 -0.13
N ARG A 16 5.20 10.87 -0.81
CA ARG A 16 5.60 12.28 -0.76
C ARG A 16 5.47 12.89 0.63
N ALA A 17 4.43 12.53 1.38
CA ALA A 17 4.25 12.99 2.76
C ALA A 17 5.35 12.47 3.72
N ARG A 18 6.06 11.40 3.32
CA ARG A 18 7.23 10.84 4.03
C ARG A 18 8.56 11.40 3.53
N GLY A 19 8.56 12.38 2.64
CA GLY A 19 9.76 12.97 2.05
C GLY A 19 10.26 12.26 0.79
N GLY A 20 9.52 11.29 0.25
CA GLY A 20 9.90 10.59 -0.97
C GLY A 20 9.70 11.43 -2.24
N GLU A 21 10.50 11.14 -3.25
CA GLU A 21 10.47 11.82 -4.55
C GLU A 21 9.15 11.55 -5.28
N LYS A 22 8.66 12.59 -5.98
CA LYS A 22 7.44 12.50 -6.79
C LYS A 22 7.64 11.56 -7.98
N GLY A 23 6.67 10.67 -8.20
CA GLY A 23 6.69 9.71 -9.33
C GLY A 23 7.28 8.35 -8.96
N THR A 24 7.96 8.23 -7.83
CA THR A 24 8.59 6.99 -7.36
C THR A 24 7.63 5.80 -7.35
N ILE A 25 6.42 5.98 -6.85
CA ILE A 25 5.42 4.88 -6.78
C ILE A 25 4.90 4.50 -8.17
N ILE A 26 4.78 5.47 -9.07
CA ILE A 26 4.37 5.21 -10.47
C ILE A 26 5.46 4.41 -11.17
N ASP A 27 6.72 4.82 -11.04
CA ASP A 27 7.87 4.12 -11.61
C ASP A 27 8.03 2.70 -11.06
N LEU A 28 7.73 2.51 -9.77
CA LEU A 28 7.70 1.21 -9.11
C LEU A 28 6.57 0.32 -9.61
N ALA A 29 5.42 0.90 -9.95
CA ALA A 29 4.27 0.15 -10.43
C ALA A 29 4.57 -0.55 -11.77
N VAL A 30 5.41 0.03 -12.60
CA VAL A 30 5.77 -0.55 -13.91
C VAL A 30 6.44 -1.93 -13.77
N PRO A 31 7.58 -2.09 -13.06
CA PRO A 31 8.17 -3.41 -12.85
C PRO A 31 7.25 -4.33 -12.04
N ALA A 32 6.50 -3.82 -11.06
CA ALA A 32 5.56 -4.62 -10.30
C ALA A 32 4.51 -5.28 -11.20
N VAL A 33 3.94 -4.53 -12.14
CA VAL A 33 2.92 -5.04 -13.08
C VAL A 33 3.54 -5.99 -14.10
N ILE A 34 4.67 -5.63 -14.71
CA ILE A 34 5.33 -6.48 -15.73
C ILE A 34 5.72 -7.83 -15.13
N PHE A 35 6.43 -7.83 -14.01
CA PHE A 35 6.83 -9.06 -13.33
C PHE A 35 5.62 -9.81 -12.78
N GLY A 36 4.60 -9.10 -12.29
CA GLY A 36 3.36 -9.70 -11.84
C GLY A 36 2.60 -10.44 -12.96
N LEU A 37 2.48 -9.85 -14.13
CA LEU A 37 1.86 -10.51 -15.30
C LEU A 37 2.64 -11.73 -15.74
N ILE A 38 3.96 -11.62 -15.85
CA ILE A 38 4.84 -12.74 -16.20
C ILE A 38 4.71 -13.85 -15.16
N GLY A 39 4.78 -13.51 -13.87
CA GLY A 39 4.67 -14.46 -12.77
C GLY A 39 3.32 -15.16 -12.72
N GLY A 40 2.24 -14.42 -12.89
CA GLY A 40 0.88 -14.96 -12.93
C GLY A 40 0.68 -15.94 -14.08
N ARG A 41 1.21 -15.60 -15.27
CA ARG A 41 1.14 -16.47 -16.42
C ARG A 41 2.00 -17.71 -16.27
N LEU A 42 3.23 -17.54 -15.81
CA LEU A 42 4.15 -18.65 -15.58
C LEU A 42 3.59 -19.66 -14.57
N TYR A 43 3.04 -19.16 -13.46
CA TYR A 43 2.40 -20.01 -12.45
C TYR A 43 1.25 -20.82 -13.05
N HIS A 44 0.34 -20.16 -13.80
CA HIS A 44 -0.78 -20.85 -14.46
C HIS A 44 -0.29 -21.91 -15.45
N VAL A 45 0.69 -21.61 -16.30
CA VAL A 45 1.22 -22.56 -17.27
C VAL A 45 1.88 -23.76 -16.58
N ILE A 46 2.53 -23.57 -15.44
CA ILE A 46 3.14 -24.66 -14.67
C ILE A 46 2.08 -25.53 -14.00
N THR A 47 1.05 -24.92 -13.39
CA THR A 47 0.00 -25.68 -12.69
C THR A 47 -0.94 -26.41 -13.64
N ASP A 48 -1.23 -25.80 -14.77
CA ASP A 48 -2.14 -26.32 -15.79
C ASP A 48 -1.42 -26.70 -17.11
N TRP A 49 -0.17 -27.18 -16.98
CA TRP A 49 0.70 -27.44 -18.13
C TRP A 49 0.08 -28.37 -19.16
N GLN A 50 -0.76 -29.33 -18.73
CA GLN A 50 -1.44 -30.26 -19.61
C GLN A 50 -2.42 -29.59 -20.58
N THR A 51 -2.89 -28.38 -20.27
CA THR A 51 -3.75 -27.60 -21.17
C THR A 51 -3.03 -27.19 -22.45
N TYR A 52 -1.72 -26.95 -22.35
CA TYR A 52 -0.89 -26.42 -23.45
C TYR A 52 0.09 -27.44 -24.04
N PHE A 53 0.49 -28.45 -23.25
CA PHE A 53 1.55 -29.37 -23.63
C PHE A 53 1.14 -30.82 -23.38
N GLY A 54 1.61 -31.71 -24.25
CA GLY A 54 1.41 -33.16 -24.14
C GLY A 54 0.23 -33.71 -24.96
N SER A 55 -0.06 -34.99 -24.79
CA SER A 55 -1.07 -35.70 -25.58
C SER A 55 -2.52 -35.32 -25.25
N ARG A 56 -2.74 -34.59 -24.16
CA ARG A 56 -4.07 -34.10 -23.72
C ARG A 56 -4.22 -32.62 -23.92
N ALA A 57 -3.31 -31.97 -24.66
CA ALA A 57 -3.38 -30.52 -24.86
C ALA A 57 -4.65 -30.13 -25.60
N ILE A 58 -5.39 -29.18 -25.03
CA ILE A 58 -6.61 -28.61 -25.59
C ILE A 58 -6.26 -27.36 -26.38
N LYS A 59 -5.19 -26.66 -25.99
CA LYS A 59 -4.66 -25.45 -26.60
C LYS A 59 -3.30 -25.68 -27.24
N GLU A 60 -2.94 -24.83 -28.19
CA GLU A 60 -1.61 -24.86 -28.80
C GLU A 60 -0.55 -24.33 -27.82
N PRO A 61 0.70 -24.86 -27.88
CA PRO A 61 1.79 -24.41 -27.00
C PRO A 61 2.04 -22.88 -26.99
N ILE A 62 1.84 -22.23 -28.15
CA ILE A 62 2.03 -20.79 -28.29
C ILE A 62 1.00 -19.99 -27.47
N GLN A 63 -0.19 -20.55 -27.24
CA GLN A 63 -1.24 -19.93 -26.44
C GLN A 63 -0.86 -19.84 -24.95
N ALA A 64 0.17 -20.58 -24.51
CA ALA A 64 0.76 -20.38 -23.18
C ALA A 64 1.29 -18.96 -22.95
N LEU A 65 1.58 -18.19 -24.02
CA LEU A 65 2.03 -16.80 -23.93
C LEU A 65 0.87 -15.79 -23.99
N PHE A 66 -0.35 -16.20 -24.31
CA PHE A 66 -1.49 -15.32 -24.55
C PHE A 66 -2.17 -14.94 -23.22
N ILE A 67 -1.69 -13.85 -22.59
CA ILE A 67 -2.23 -13.34 -21.31
C ILE A 67 -3.67 -12.84 -21.41
N TRP A 68 -4.13 -12.44 -22.60
CA TRP A 68 -5.48 -11.94 -22.86
C TRP A 68 -6.54 -13.03 -22.94
N GLU A 69 -6.15 -14.30 -23.02
CA GLU A 69 -7.06 -15.44 -22.94
C GLU A 69 -7.40 -15.85 -21.50
N GLY A 70 -6.95 -15.05 -20.51
CA GLY A 70 -7.09 -15.39 -19.10
C GLY A 70 -6.03 -16.39 -18.62
N GLY A 71 -6.26 -17.00 -17.45
CA GLY A 71 -5.31 -17.94 -16.85
C GLY A 71 -4.09 -17.23 -16.26
N LEU A 72 -4.32 -16.46 -15.21
CA LEU A 72 -3.29 -15.79 -14.40
C LEU A 72 -3.38 -16.30 -12.96
N GLY A 73 -2.31 -16.93 -12.47
CA GLY A 73 -2.26 -17.42 -11.10
C GLY A 73 -1.81 -16.32 -10.13
N ILE A 74 -2.63 -16.05 -9.12
CA ILE A 74 -2.35 -14.99 -8.15
C ILE A 74 -1.04 -15.19 -7.39
N TRP A 75 -0.69 -16.41 -7.06
CA TRP A 75 0.54 -16.72 -6.33
C TRP A 75 1.80 -16.36 -7.11
N GLY A 76 1.81 -16.69 -8.40
CA GLY A 76 2.90 -16.30 -9.30
C GLY A 76 2.97 -14.79 -9.49
N ALA A 77 1.82 -14.14 -9.63
CA ALA A 77 1.75 -12.69 -9.77
C ALA A 77 2.30 -11.97 -8.53
N VAL A 78 1.92 -12.39 -7.32
CA VAL A 78 2.41 -11.81 -6.07
C VAL A 78 3.90 -12.09 -5.87
N ALA A 79 4.35 -13.33 -6.10
CA ALA A 79 5.74 -13.71 -5.89
C ALA A 79 6.67 -12.95 -6.84
N LEU A 80 6.42 -13.01 -8.15
CA LEU A 80 7.32 -12.40 -9.12
C LEU A 80 7.15 -10.87 -9.17
N GLY A 81 5.94 -10.34 -8.96
CA GLY A 81 5.70 -8.92 -8.78
C GLY A 81 6.47 -8.36 -7.58
N GLY A 82 6.48 -9.09 -6.46
CA GLY A 82 7.29 -8.76 -5.28
C GLY A 82 8.80 -8.76 -5.58
N VAL A 83 9.29 -9.71 -6.38
CA VAL A 83 10.68 -9.73 -6.86
C VAL A 83 10.99 -8.49 -7.71
N GLY A 84 10.07 -8.08 -8.60
CA GLY A 84 10.21 -6.87 -9.40
C GLY A 84 10.33 -5.61 -8.54
N VAL A 85 9.47 -5.49 -7.53
CA VAL A 85 9.53 -4.41 -6.54
C VAL A 85 10.85 -4.42 -5.78
N TRP A 86 11.24 -5.57 -5.22
CA TRP A 86 12.47 -5.74 -4.48
C TRP A 86 13.70 -5.36 -5.30
N TRP A 87 13.79 -5.86 -6.55
CA TRP A 87 14.88 -5.54 -7.47
C TRP A 87 14.98 -4.03 -7.73
N TRP A 88 13.83 -3.38 -7.97
CA TRP A 88 13.77 -1.96 -8.27
C TRP A 88 14.20 -1.08 -7.08
N VAL A 89 13.66 -1.34 -5.87
CA VAL A 89 14.01 -0.58 -4.66
C VAL A 89 15.46 -0.79 -4.26
N ARG A 90 15.99 -2.03 -4.44
CA ARG A 90 17.38 -2.33 -4.14
C ARG A 90 18.34 -1.57 -5.05
N LYS A 91 18.03 -1.43 -6.34
CA LYS A 91 18.83 -0.63 -7.28
C LYS A 91 18.87 0.85 -6.92
N ARG A 92 17.84 1.37 -6.30
CA ARG A 92 17.74 2.79 -5.90
C ARG A 92 18.15 3.05 -4.45
N GLY A 93 18.54 2.03 -3.71
CA GLY A 93 18.92 2.18 -2.30
C GLY A 93 17.76 2.59 -1.38
N ILE A 94 16.51 2.36 -1.79
CA ILE A 94 15.30 2.68 -1.03
C ILE A 94 14.95 1.49 -0.14
N SER A 95 14.42 1.74 1.07
CA SER A 95 13.92 0.69 1.96
C SER A 95 12.67 0.01 1.39
N LEU A 96 12.72 -1.32 1.26
CA LEU A 96 11.55 -2.12 0.90
C LEU A 96 10.42 -1.98 1.94
N GLY A 97 10.78 -1.89 3.23
CA GLY A 97 9.83 -1.67 4.32
C GLY A 97 9.07 -0.37 4.16
N ALA A 98 9.80 0.72 3.83
CA ALA A 98 9.21 2.03 3.59
C ALA A 98 8.18 2.02 2.46
N VAL A 99 8.52 1.36 1.35
CA VAL A 99 7.61 1.20 0.22
C VAL A 99 6.41 0.35 0.60
N ALA A 100 6.62 -0.82 1.23
CA ALA A 100 5.56 -1.74 1.65
C ALA A 100 4.55 -1.03 2.58
N ASP A 101 5.03 -0.31 3.60
CA ASP A 101 4.17 0.45 4.52
C ASP A 101 3.41 1.59 3.83
N THR A 102 4.01 2.16 2.79
CA THR A 102 3.37 3.24 2.03
C THR A 102 2.22 2.72 1.19
N VAL A 103 2.39 1.58 0.52
CA VAL A 103 1.39 1.03 -0.41
C VAL A 103 0.29 0.22 0.28
N ALA A 104 0.50 -0.26 1.51
CA ALA A 104 -0.42 -1.15 2.22
C ALA A 104 -1.88 -0.66 2.26
N PRO A 105 -2.21 0.59 2.66
CA PRO A 105 -3.60 1.06 2.63
C PRO A 105 -4.17 1.16 1.21
N GLY A 106 -3.33 1.56 0.25
CA GLY A 106 -3.73 1.64 -1.17
C GLY A 106 -4.12 0.28 -1.73
N ILE A 107 -3.38 -0.77 -1.38
CA ILE A 107 -3.68 -2.16 -1.78
C ILE A 107 -5.04 -2.58 -1.19
N ALA A 108 -5.28 -2.34 0.09
CA ALA A 108 -6.55 -2.68 0.73
C ALA A 108 -7.74 -2.01 0.03
N PHE A 109 -7.67 -0.72 -0.28
CA PHE A 109 -8.72 -0.04 -1.04
C PHE A 109 -8.88 -0.59 -2.46
N ALA A 110 -7.77 -0.90 -3.14
CA ALA A 110 -7.83 -1.48 -4.48
C ALA A 110 -8.50 -2.85 -4.49
N GLN A 111 -8.23 -3.68 -3.48
CA GLN A 111 -8.89 -4.97 -3.29
C GLN A 111 -10.40 -4.78 -3.06
N GLY A 112 -10.80 -3.93 -2.11
CA GLY A 112 -12.21 -3.66 -1.85
C GLY A 112 -12.96 -3.14 -3.09
N ILE A 113 -12.37 -2.25 -3.87
CA ILE A 113 -12.93 -1.78 -5.13
C ILE A 113 -12.97 -2.90 -6.18
N GLY A 114 -11.91 -3.71 -6.24
CA GLY A 114 -11.80 -4.81 -7.22
C GLY A 114 -12.87 -5.89 -7.05
N ARG A 115 -13.33 -6.12 -5.81
CA ARG A 115 -14.37 -7.12 -5.50
C ARG A 115 -15.70 -6.88 -6.22
N TRP A 116 -15.99 -5.66 -6.58
CA TRP A 116 -17.20 -5.36 -7.39
C TRP A 116 -17.15 -6.01 -8.77
N GLY A 117 -15.97 -6.33 -9.30
CA GLY A 117 -15.84 -7.14 -10.51
C GLY A 117 -16.47 -8.53 -10.37
N ASN A 118 -16.38 -9.14 -9.20
CA ASN A 118 -16.98 -10.45 -8.94
C ASN A 118 -18.51 -10.41 -8.99
N TRP A 119 -19.13 -9.29 -8.61
CA TRP A 119 -20.55 -9.10 -8.76
C TRP A 119 -20.99 -9.06 -10.24
N PHE A 120 -20.28 -8.31 -11.07
CA PHE A 120 -20.59 -8.24 -12.50
C PHE A 120 -20.37 -9.59 -13.22
N ASN A 121 -19.38 -10.36 -12.76
CA ASN A 121 -19.06 -11.68 -13.33
C ASN A 121 -19.89 -12.80 -12.70
N GLN A 122 -20.69 -12.54 -11.66
CA GLN A 122 -21.43 -13.54 -10.88
C GLN A 122 -20.55 -14.71 -10.44
N GLU A 123 -19.37 -14.41 -9.91
CA GLU A 123 -18.37 -15.41 -9.49
C GLU A 123 -18.00 -15.24 -8.00
N LEU A 124 -17.44 -16.31 -7.43
CA LEU A 124 -16.91 -16.31 -6.06
C LEU A 124 -17.95 -15.96 -4.97
N TYR A 125 -19.21 -16.22 -5.22
CA TYR A 125 -20.29 -16.02 -4.24
C TYR A 125 -20.27 -17.08 -3.13
N GLY A 126 -21.05 -16.87 -2.07
CA GLY A 126 -21.12 -17.79 -0.92
C GLY A 126 -22.25 -18.81 -1.05
N GLY A 127 -22.42 -19.62 -0.01
CA GLY A 127 -23.50 -20.60 0.05
C GLY A 127 -24.91 -20.01 0.05
N PRO A 128 -25.95 -20.83 -0.06
CA PRO A 128 -27.34 -20.41 0.01
C PRO A 128 -27.64 -19.63 1.30
N THR A 129 -28.50 -18.61 1.20
CA THR A 129 -28.88 -17.78 2.35
C THR A 129 -30.33 -17.35 2.26
N THR A 130 -30.92 -17.05 3.41
CA THR A 130 -32.26 -16.45 3.53
C THR A 130 -32.18 -14.97 3.90
N LEU A 131 -31.00 -14.39 3.92
CA LEU A 131 -30.80 -12.99 4.28
C LEU A 131 -31.39 -12.06 3.21
N PRO A 132 -31.99 -10.91 3.61
CA PRO A 132 -32.68 -10.02 2.68
C PRO A 132 -31.77 -9.34 1.64
N TRP A 133 -30.45 -9.41 1.83
CA TRP A 133 -29.43 -8.92 0.89
C TRP A 133 -28.74 -10.04 0.10
N GLY A 134 -29.29 -11.26 0.11
CA GLY A 134 -28.81 -12.35 -0.72
C GLY A 134 -28.90 -12.00 -2.21
N LEU A 135 -27.99 -12.57 -2.99
CA LEU A 135 -27.96 -12.40 -4.44
C LEU A 135 -28.60 -13.59 -5.15
N GLU A 136 -29.37 -13.28 -6.16
CA GLU A 136 -29.80 -14.26 -7.16
C GLU A 136 -28.66 -14.44 -8.18
N ILE A 137 -28.27 -15.67 -8.43
CA ILE A 137 -27.18 -16.02 -9.35
C ILE A 137 -27.78 -16.78 -10.53
N ASP A 138 -27.41 -16.41 -11.73
CA ASP A 138 -27.89 -17.06 -12.95
C ASP A 138 -27.50 -18.54 -13.01
N VAL A 139 -28.35 -19.37 -13.58
CA VAL A 139 -28.07 -20.81 -13.78
C VAL A 139 -26.79 -21.03 -14.58
N ALA A 140 -26.49 -20.14 -15.54
CA ALA A 140 -25.25 -20.19 -16.33
C ALA A 140 -23.98 -20.02 -15.48
N HIS A 141 -24.11 -19.38 -14.28
CA HIS A 141 -23.03 -19.16 -13.33
C HIS A 141 -23.10 -20.10 -12.11
N GLY A 142 -23.91 -21.15 -12.18
CA GLY A 142 -24.04 -22.17 -11.15
C GLY A 142 -25.10 -21.88 -10.07
N GLY A 143 -25.96 -20.88 -10.27
CA GLY A 143 -27.08 -20.58 -9.39
C GLY A 143 -28.24 -21.52 -9.61
N GLU A 144 -29.10 -21.66 -8.60
CA GLU A 144 -30.38 -22.39 -8.68
C GLU A 144 -31.54 -21.39 -8.67
N PRO A 145 -32.60 -21.61 -9.47
CA PRO A 145 -33.74 -20.71 -9.53
C PRO A 145 -34.41 -20.54 -8.15
N GLY A 146 -34.61 -19.29 -7.73
CA GLY A 146 -35.26 -18.95 -6.47
C GLY A 146 -34.38 -19.13 -5.21
N VAL A 147 -33.08 -19.46 -5.38
CA VAL A 147 -32.13 -19.53 -4.28
C VAL A 147 -31.30 -18.25 -4.24
N LEU A 148 -31.20 -17.67 -3.03
CA LEU A 148 -30.34 -16.52 -2.77
C LEU A 148 -29.01 -16.99 -2.19
N TYR A 149 -27.93 -16.33 -2.57
CA TYR A 149 -26.56 -16.66 -2.17
C TYR A 149 -25.91 -15.52 -1.41
N HIS A 150 -24.97 -15.83 -0.51
CA HIS A 150 -24.20 -14.82 0.23
C HIS A 150 -23.38 -13.94 -0.73
N PRO A 151 -23.52 -12.61 -0.68
CA PRO A 151 -22.73 -11.67 -1.49
C PRO A 151 -21.32 -11.51 -0.90
N THR A 152 -20.47 -12.53 -1.04
CA THR A 152 -19.12 -12.51 -0.48
C THR A 152 -18.28 -11.36 -1.01
N PHE A 153 -18.51 -10.94 -2.26
CA PHE A 153 -17.85 -9.75 -2.83
C PHE A 153 -18.11 -8.49 -1.98
N LEU A 154 -19.35 -8.32 -1.48
CA LEU A 154 -19.72 -7.19 -0.64
C LEU A 154 -19.05 -7.27 0.74
N TYR A 155 -19.03 -8.47 1.34
CA TYR A 155 -18.37 -8.69 2.62
C TYR A 155 -16.86 -8.41 2.52
N GLU A 156 -16.20 -8.92 1.47
CA GLU A 156 -14.79 -8.65 1.21
C GLU A 156 -14.54 -7.16 0.91
N SER A 157 -15.40 -6.50 0.12
CA SER A 157 -15.28 -5.09 -0.19
C SER A 157 -15.38 -4.21 1.07
N VAL A 158 -16.38 -4.45 1.91
CA VAL A 158 -16.56 -3.70 3.17
C VAL A 158 -15.38 -3.94 4.11
N TRP A 159 -14.94 -5.20 4.24
CA TRP A 159 -13.79 -5.56 5.07
C TRP A 159 -12.51 -4.86 4.61
N ASP A 160 -12.18 -4.96 3.32
CA ASP A 160 -10.94 -4.42 2.76
C ASP A 160 -10.93 -2.87 2.81
N ILE A 161 -12.07 -2.23 2.58
CA ILE A 161 -12.21 -0.77 2.72
C ILE A 161 -12.04 -0.36 4.19
N ALA A 162 -12.70 -1.07 5.12
CA ALA A 162 -12.55 -0.81 6.56
C ALA A 162 -11.10 -1.02 7.01
N LEU A 163 -10.45 -2.08 6.52
CA LEU A 163 -9.03 -2.34 6.74
C LEU A 163 -8.16 -1.19 6.21
N GLY A 164 -8.43 -0.68 5.01
CA GLY A 164 -7.73 0.47 4.44
C GLY A 164 -7.78 1.69 5.35
N PHE A 165 -8.95 2.04 5.88
CA PHE A 165 -9.10 3.14 6.85
C PHE A 165 -8.41 2.83 8.19
N ALA A 166 -8.51 1.59 8.70
CA ALA A 166 -7.83 1.18 9.92
C ALA A 166 -6.30 1.30 9.78
N LEU A 167 -5.74 0.95 8.61
CA LEU A 167 -4.32 1.10 8.33
C LEU A 167 -3.89 2.57 8.25
N LEU A 168 -4.70 3.44 7.64
CA LEU A 168 -4.42 4.88 7.62
C LEU A 168 -4.40 5.44 9.04
N PHE A 169 -5.39 5.08 9.86
CA PHE A 169 -5.44 5.48 11.27
C PHE A 169 -4.26 4.93 12.07
N ALA A 170 -3.97 3.62 11.95
CA ALA A 170 -2.87 2.97 12.68
C ALA A 170 -1.51 3.56 12.29
N GLY A 171 -1.28 3.79 10.99
CA GLY A 171 -0.05 4.40 10.49
C GLY A 171 0.16 5.81 11.03
N ALA A 172 -0.90 6.63 11.08
CA ALA A 172 -0.84 7.98 11.63
C ALA A 172 -0.67 7.99 13.15
N ARG A 173 -1.39 7.10 13.88
CA ARG A 173 -1.42 7.09 15.35
C ARG A 173 -0.19 6.46 15.99
N PHE A 174 0.31 5.37 15.40
CA PHE A 174 1.38 4.54 15.98
C PHE A 174 2.72 4.68 15.26
N ARG A 175 2.81 5.49 14.21
CA ARG A 175 4.03 5.72 13.42
C ARG A 175 4.72 4.41 13.04
N LEU A 176 3.95 3.49 12.47
CA LEU A 176 4.44 2.17 12.08
C LEU A 176 5.37 2.28 10.87
N HIS A 177 6.61 1.82 11.05
CA HIS A 177 7.68 1.82 10.04
C HIS A 177 8.27 0.42 9.87
N HIS A 178 9.23 0.26 8.95
CA HIS A 178 10.00 -0.98 8.71
C HIS A 178 9.13 -2.18 8.33
N GLY A 179 8.10 -1.97 7.51
CA GLY A 179 7.19 -3.04 7.06
C GLY A 179 6.13 -3.43 8.09
N ARG A 180 6.05 -2.74 9.24
CA ARG A 180 5.06 -3.07 10.29
C ARG A 180 3.63 -2.75 9.88
N LEU A 181 3.42 -1.66 9.13
CA LEU A 181 2.08 -1.35 8.61
C LEU A 181 1.65 -2.35 7.54
N PHE A 182 2.59 -2.80 6.70
CA PHE A 182 2.32 -3.86 5.73
C PHE A 182 2.03 -5.20 6.42
N ALA A 183 2.77 -5.55 7.47
CA ALA A 183 2.46 -6.74 8.26
C ALA A 183 1.07 -6.66 8.93
N LEU A 184 0.67 -5.48 9.40
CA LEU A 184 -0.68 -5.26 9.91
C LEU A 184 -1.75 -5.42 8.81
N TYR A 185 -1.46 -4.96 7.59
CA TYR A 185 -2.30 -5.21 6.42
C TYR A 185 -2.43 -6.72 6.16
N VAL A 186 -1.33 -7.47 6.14
CA VAL A 186 -1.35 -8.92 5.91
C VAL A 186 -2.19 -9.61 6.99
N ALA A 187 -2.01 -9.25 8.27
CA ALA A 187 -2.80 -9.81 9.38
C ALA A 187 -4.29 -9.49 9.22
N GLY A 188 -4.65 -8.24 8.96
CA GLY A 188 -6.05 -7.83 8.80
C GLY A 188 -6.72 -8.46 7.58
N TYR A 189 -6.02 -8.51 6.45
CA TYR A 189 -6.52 -9.13 5.23
C TYR A 189 -6.73 -10.64 5.40
N THR A 190 -5.75 -11.35 5.95
CA THR A 190 -5.84 -12.81 6.12
C THR A 190 -6.90 -13.20 7.14
N LEU A 191 -7.13 -12.37 8.17
CA LEU A 191 -8.23 -12.54 9.11
C LEU A 191 -9.59 -12.47 8.40
N GLY A 192 -9.81 -11.45 7.57
CA GLY A 192 -11.02 -11.32 6.74
C GLY A 192 -11.17 -12.48 5.78
N ARG A 193 -10.07 -12.83 5.10
CA ARG A 193 -10.06 -13.93 4.14
C ARG A 193 -10.41 -15.28 4.76
N PHE A 194 -9.97 -15.51 5.99
CA PHE A 194 -10.25 -16.77 6.70
C PHE A 194 -11.75 -17.03 6.90
N TRP A 195 -12.49 -16.06 7.43
CA TRP A 195 -13.92 -16.26 7.70
C TRP A 195 -14.77 -16.15 6.43
N ILE A 196 -14.42 -15.29 5.48
CA ILE A 196 -15.18 -15.16 4.23
C ILE A 196 -14.97 -16.41 3.35
N GLU A 197 -13.77 -17.00 3.33
CA GLU A 197 -13.52 -18.25 2.63
C GLU A 197 -14.39 -19.41 3.17
N GLY A 198 -14.72 -19.39 4.45
CA GLY A 198 -15.66 -20.35 5.04
C GLY A 198 -17.10 -20.20 4.57
N LEU A 199 -17.48 -19.04 4.04
CA LEU A 199 -18.81 -18.79 3.45
C LEU A 199 -18.85 -19.11 1.94
N ARG A 200 -17.69 -19.13 1.26
CA ARG A 200 -17.61 -19.34 -0.19
C ARG A 200 -17.92 -20.77 -0.57
N ILE A 201 -18.49 -20.92 -1.75
CA ILE A 201 -18.63 -22.20 -2.44
C ILE A 201 -17.93 -22.10 -3.80
N ASP A 202 -17.41 -23.23 -4.28
CA ASP A 202 -16.87 -23.41 -5.65
C ASP A 202 -17.79 -24.37 -6.40
N PRO A 203 -18.97 -23.91 -6.86
CA PRO A 203 -20.01 -24.77 -7.40
C PRO A 203 -19.61 -25.25 -8.81
N VAL A 204 -19.43 -26.55 -8.94
CA VAL A 204 -19.36 -27.24 -10.23
C VAL A 204 -20.41 -28.32 -10.21
N GLY A 205 -21.43 -28.18 -11.05
CA GLY A 205 -22.54 -29.15 -11.09
C GLY A 205 -23.33 -29.25 -9.77
N GLY A 206 -23.45 -28.16 -9.00
CA GLY A 206 -24.17 -28.10 -7.73
C GLY A 206 -23.45 -28.66 -6.51
N VAL A 207 -22.19 -29.07 -6.65
CA VAL A 207 -21.36 -29.58 -5.54
C VAL A 207 -20.16 -28.65 -5.31
N ASP A 208 -19.84 -28.38 -4.03
CA ASP A 208 -18.64 -27.63 -3.68
C ASP A 208 -17.38 -28.49 -3.88
N HIS A 209 -16.54 -28.11 -4.84
CA HIS A 209 -15.29 -28.81 -5.18
C HIS A 209 -14.05 -28.25 -4.48
N ALA A 210 -14.23 -27.46 -3.44
CA ALA A 210 -13.10 -26.90 -2.70
C ALA A 210 -12.22 -28.01 -2.12
N VAL A 211 -10.91 -27.92 -2.33
CA VAL A 211 -9.93 -28.80 -1.68
C VAL A 211 -9.87 -28.48 -0.19
N THR A 212 -10.19 -29.45 0.66
CA THR A 212 -10.17 -29.31 2.11
C THR A 212 -9.13 -30.22 2.74
N PHE A 213 -8.50 -29.76 3.81
CA PHE A 213 -7.59 -30.52 4.65
C PHE A 213 -7.91 -30.25 6.13
N LEU A 214 -8.12 -31.31 6.92
CA LEU A 214 -8.54 -31.22 8.32
C LEU A 214 -9.76 -30.29 8.55
N GLY A 215 -10.75 -30.37 7.66
CA GLY A 215 -12.00 -29.61 7.77
C GLY A 215 -11.92 -28.14 7.37
N LEU A 216 -10.76 -27.66 6.94
CA LEU A 216 -10.55 -26.31 6.43
C LEU A 216 -10.14 -26.33 4.95
N ARG A 217 -10.56 -25.32 4.20
CA ARG A 217 -10.12 -25.09 2.81
C ARG A 217 -8.64 -24.71 2.80
N ILE A 218 -7.93 -25.09 1.72
CA ILE A 218 -6.49 -24.76 1.57
C ILE A 218 -6.22 -23.27 1.73
N ASN A 219 -7.12 -22.41 1.22
CA ASN A 219 -6.99 -20.95 1.37
C ASN A 219 -7.11 -20.49 2.83
N GLN A 220 -7.87 -21.20 3.68
CA GLN A 220 -7.94 -20.91 5.11
C GLN A 220 -6.63 -21.26 5.82
N TRP A 221 -6.02 -22.38 5.48
CA TRP A 221 -4.69 -22.74 5.98
C TRP A 221 -3.63 -21.72 5.59
N THR A 222 -3.65 -21.28 4.35
CA THR A 222 -2.75 -20.22 3.89
C THR A 222 -2.98 -18.93 4.67
N SER A 223 -4.24 -18.57 4.92
CA SER A 223 -4.58 -17.39 5.72
C SER A 223 -4.06 -17.50 7.15
N ILE A 224 -4.18 -18.67 7.80
CA ILE A 224 -3.62 -18.91 9.14
C ILE A 224 -2.09 -18.73 9.14
N LEU A 225 -1.39 -19.35 8.20
CA LEU A 225 0.07 -19.27 8.11
C LEU A 225 0.56 -17.85 7.92
N LEU A 226 -0.06 -17.11 7.00
CA LEU A 226 0.30 -15.71 6.74
C LEU A 226 -0.05 -14.81 7.93
N PHE A 227 -1.19 -15.03 8.59
CA PHE A 227 -1.59 -14.31 9.79
C PHE A 227 -0.56 -14.49 10.91
N VAL A 228 -0.21 -15.72 11.23
CA VAL A 228 0.80 -16.03 12.25
C VAL A 228 2.15 -15.42 11.86
N GLY A 229 2.57 -15.55 10.60
CA GLY A 229 3.79 -14.94 10.10
C GLY A 229 3.81 -13.43 10.27
N ALA A 230 2.70 -12.75 9.98
CA ALA A 230 2.55 -11.31 10.17
C ALA A 230 2.64 -10.91 11.66
N LEU A 231 2.01 -11.67 12.56
CA LEU A 231 2.10 -11.42 14.00
C LEU A 231 3.52 -11.63 14.52
N VAL A 232 4.21 -12.69 14.09
CA VAL A 232 5.61 -12.94 14.43
C VAL A 232 6.48 -11.78 13.93
N TYR A 233 6.29 -11.33 12.69
CA TYR A 233 7.02 -10.17 12.15
C TYR A 233 6.79 -8.91 13.00
N LEU A 234 5.55 -8.59 13.35
CA LEU A 234 5.20 -7.45 14.21
C LEU A 234 5.87 -7.56 15.58
N TRP A 235 5.90 -8.76 16.15
CA TRP A 235 6.54 -9.01 17.44
C TRP A 235 8.06 -8.86 17.39
N VAL A 236 8.72 -9.42 16.38
CA VAL A 236 10.17 -9.33 16.18
C VAL A 236 10.61 -7.90 15.92
N ARG A 237 9.83 -7.15 15.11
CA ARG A 237 10.16 -5.78 14.71
C ARG A 237 9.67 -4.70 15.69
N ARG A 238 9.07 -5.07 16.83
CA ARG A 238 8.46 -4.11 17.78
C ARG A 238 9.44 -3.09 18.40
N LYS A 239 10.74 -3.41 18.45
CA LYS A 239 11.79 -2.59 19.09
C LYS A 239 12.81 -2.01 18.10
N LYS A 240 12.57 -2.08 16.80
CA LYS A 240 13.49 -1.51 15.81
C LYS A 240 13.15 -0.04 15.59
N ASP A 241 14.10 0.80 15.98
CA ASP A 241 14.07 2.26 15.76
C ASP A 241 15.16 2.71 14.77
N ASP A 242 15.64 1.77 13.93
CA ASP A 242 16.63 2.07 12.89
C ASP A 242 16.02 3.08 11.88
N GLU A 243 16.88 3.93 11.30
CA GLU A 243 16.44 4.87 10.26
C GLU A 243 15.91 4.12 9.03
N GLU A 244 14.77 4.58 8.52
CA GLU A 244 14.14 4.01 7.34
C GLU A 244 14.28 4.98 6.16
N PHE A 245 15.07 4.58 5.16
CA PHE A 245 15.36 5.41 4.00
C PHE A 245 14.18 5.47 3.03
N VAL A 246 13.66 6.67 2.84
CA VAL A 246 12.62 7.02 1.87
C VAL A 246 13.24 7.63 0.61
N VAL A 247 14.42 8.21 0.75
CA VAL A 247 15.24 8.74 -0.34
C VAL A 247 16.38 7.77 -0.69
N PRO A 248 16.92 7.79 -1.91
CA PRO A 248 18.11 7.02 -2.27
C PRO A 248 19.28 7.29 -1.34
N LEU A 249 20.03 6.26 -1.00
CA LEU A 249 21.23 6.39 -0.14
C LEU A 249 22.24 7.41 -0.67
N SER A 250 22.31 7.59 -1.99
CA SER A 250 23.17 8.57 -2.64
C SER A 250 22.75 10.04 -2.41
N GLU A 251 21.54 10.26 -1.92
CA GLU A 251 20.98 11.60 -1.67
C GLU A 251 20.91 11.92 -0.17
N LEU A 252 21.34 11.00 0.69
CA LEU A 252 21.45 11.26 2.12
C LEU A 252 22.63 12.22 2.37
N PRO A 253 22.45 13.25 3.20
CA PRO A 253 23.56 14.10 3.60
C PRO A 253 24.64 13.26 4.27
N ASP A 254 25.89 13.54 3.92
CA ASP A 254 27.04 12.87 4.53
C ASP A 254 27.00 13.07 6.06
N PRO A 255 27.02 12.00 6.86
CA PRO A 255 26.98 12.11 8.31
C PRO A 255 28.10 12.99 8.89
N ALA A 256 29.19 13.19 8.16
CA ALA A 256 30.27 14.12 8.53
C ALA A 256 29.83 15.58 8.54
N HIS A 257 28.87 15.97 7.67
CA HIS A 257 28.34 17.33 7.63
C HIS A 257 27.25 17.61 8.68
N VAL A 258 26.64 16.56 9.25
CA VAL A 258 25.57 16.70 10.25
C VAL A 258 26.14 16.82 11.66
N SER A 259 27.37 16.36 11.89
CA SER A 259 27.99 16.35 13.22
C SER A 259 28.65 17.67 13.66
N GLY A 260 28.67 18.68 12.80
CA GLY A 260 29.24 20.00 13.16
C GLY A 260 30.72 19.99 13.55
N GLN A 261 31.41 18.89 13.30
CA GLN A 261 32.87 18.83 13.46
C GLN A 261 33.50 19.43 12.20
N ALA A 262 33.87 20.71 12.33
CA ALA A 262 34.81 21.30 11.40
C ALA A 262 36.07 20.42 11.37
N ASP A 263 36.45 19.94 10.19
CA ASP A 263 37.73 19.29 9.97
C ASP A 263 38.81 20.29 10.33
N PRO A 264 39.69 20.00 11.34
CA PRO A 264 40.71 20.94 11.74
C PRO A 264 41.79 21.18 10.67
N GLY A 265 41.66 20.58 9.51
CA GLY A 265 42.53 20.73 8.33
C GLY A 265 41.95 21.46 7.15
N SER A 266 40.73 22.04 7.23
CA SER A 266 40.13 22.81 6.12
C SER A 266 40.86 24.15 5.91
N PRO A 267 41.34 24.49 4.70
CA PRO A 267 42.05 25.75 4.42
C PRO A 267 41.16 27.01 4.52
N ASP A 268 39.90 26.88 4.82
CA ASP A 268 38.91 27.98 4.98
C ASP A 268 38.56 28.28 6.45
N ALA A 269 39.45 27.99 7.41
CA ALA A 269 39.28 28.51 8.76
C ALA A 269 39.51 30.02 8.75
N PRO A 270 38.55 30.86 9.16
CA PRO A 270 38.79 32.29 9.27
C PRO A 270 39.87 32.52 10.35
N ASP A 271 40.98 33.21 9.93
CA ASP A 271 42.02 33.66 10.79
C ASP A 271 41.42 34.46 11.95
N GLY A 272 41.58 33.98 13.17
CA GLY A 272 41.15 34.64 14.36
C GLY A 272 42.05 35.84 14.62
N ASP A 273 41.60 37.05 14.24
CA ASP A 273 42.17 38.28 14.71
C ASP A 273 41.86 38.42 16.20
N ALA A 274 42.93 38.30 16.97
CA ALA A 274 42.93 38.69 18.36
C ALA A 274 42.97 40.23 18.44
N PRO A 275 42.13 40.89 19.22
CA PRO A 275 42.30 42.32 19.50
C PRO A 275 43.29 42.53 20.61
N ASP A 276 44.45 43.14 20.27
CA ASP A 276 45.34 43.77 21.22
C ASP A 276 44.58 44.94 21.91
N GLY A 277 44.70 44.93 23.23
CA GLY A 277 44.23 46.04 24.06
C GLY A 277 45.11 47.25 23.96
N ASP A 278 44.54 48.42 23.97
CA ASP A 278 44.95 49.48 24.91
C ASP A 278 44.11 50.76 24.74
N GLY A 279 43.80 51.41 25.87
CA GLY A 279 43.82 52.85 25.97
C GLY A 279 42.51 53.66 25.92
N ALA A 280 41.94 53.85 27.07
CA ALA A 280 41.60 55.18 27.67
C ALA A 280 40.56 56.11 26.98
N ASP A 281 39.50 56.34 27.71
CA ASP A 281 39.07 57.64 28.29
C ASP A 281 38.09 58.52 27.50
N ARG A 282 37.03 58.92 28.26
CA ARG A 282 36.24 60.13 28.27
C ARG A 282 35.09 60.37 27.25
N GLY A 283 33.95 60.55 27.86
CA GLY A 283 33.08 61.75 27.59
C GLY A 283 31.62 61.44 27.29
N ARG A 284 30.81 61.51 28.35
CA ARG A 284 29.53 62.21 28.50
C ARG A 284 28.87 62.82 27.29
N GLN A 285 27.60 62.49 27.05
CA GLN A 285 26.42 63.34 27.30
C GLN A 285 25.21 62.70 26.60
N ASP A 286 24.21 62.45 27.46
CA ASP A 286 22.81 62.86 27.45
C ASP A 286 22.20 63.28 26.08
N ASP A 287 21.13 62.60 25.72
CA ASP A 287 19.80 63.18 25.55
C ASP A 287 18.80 62.15 25.03
N ASP A 288 17.84 61.84 25.86
CA ASP A 288 16.50 61.33 25.55
C ASP A 288 15.63 62.49 24.98
N PRO A 289 14.63 62.34 24.14
CA PRO A 289 13.33 61.89 24.67
C PRO A 289 12.48 61.02 23.69
N ALA A 290 11.67 60.19 24.27
CA ALA A 290 10.39 59.66 23.76
C ALA A 290 9.29 60.76 23.74
N PRO A 291 8.00 60.48 23.47
CA PRO A 291 7.33 59.54 22.57
C PRO A 291 6.25 60.22 21.67
N GLY A 292 5.64 59.54 20.77
CA GLY A 292 4.48 60.01 20.03
C GLY A 292 3.58 58.90 19.54
N GLU A 293 2.46 58.76 20.20
CA GLU A 293 1.26 58.01 19.84
C GLU A 293 0.40 58.77 18.84
N PRO A 294 -0.84 58.32 18.49
CA PRO A 294 -1.20 57.48 17.35
C PRO A 294 -2.14 58.26 16.38
N GLU A 295 -2.38 57.74 15.22
CA GLU A 295 -3.44 58.30 14.35
C GLU A 295 -4.39 57.26 13.80
N GLU A 296 -5.60 57.61 13.85
CA GLU A 296 -6.92 57.02 13.78
C GLU A 296 -7.30 56.47 12.41
N VAL A 297 -8.26 55.54 12.54
CA VAL A 297 -9.20 55.01 11.53
C VAL A 297 -10.04 56.13 10.91
N PRO A 298 -10.57 55.99 9.69
CA PRO A 298 -12.03 56.01 9.63
C PRO A 298 -12.68 54.86 8.85
N ASP A 299 -13.80 54.46 9.44
CA ASP A 299 -14.95 53.76 8.92
C ASP A 299 -15.54 54.32 7.63
N GLY A 300 -16.24 53.50 6.90
CA GLY A 300 -17.14 53.93 5.84
C GLY A 300 -17.81 52.77 5.10
N ASP A 301 -18.91 52.29 5.67
CA ASP A 301 -20.23 51.97 5.09
C ASP A 301 -20.35 51.24 3.77
N ALA A 302 -20.92 50.07 3.86
CA ALA A 302 -22.35 49.70 3.64
C ALA A 302 -22.89 49.81 2.21
N VAL A 303 -23.74 48.82 1.89
CA VAL A 303 -24.94 48.83 1.06
C VAL A 303 -24.96 47.82 -0.10
N THR A 304 -25.67 46.77 0.18
CA THR A 304 -26.90 46.17 -0.41
C THR A 304 -26.87 45.41 -1.73
N LYS A 305 -27.49 44.24 -1.60
CA LYS A 305 -28.60 43.64 -2.38
C LYS A 305 -28.33 43.16 -3.84
N GLY A 306 -28.76 41.93 -4.05
CA GLY A 306 -29.51 41.53 -5.24
C GLY A 306 -29.32 40.09 -5.70
N LYS A 307 -30.21 39.26 -5.24
CA LYS A 307 -31.04 38.28 -5.93
C LYS A 307 -30.75 38.04 -7.41
N LYS A 308 -30.41 36.82 -7.76
CA LYS A 308 -31.27 35.86 -8.45
C LYS A 308 -30.69 34.47 -8.35
#